data_c9b9a8c79a73e9f047225fdee317477e
#
_entry.id   c9b9a8c79a73e9f047225fdee317477e
#
_cell.length_a   1.000
_cell.length_b   1.000
_cell.length_c   1.000
_cell.angle_alpha   90.00
_cell.angle_beta   90.00
_cell.angle_gamma   90.00
#
_symmetry.space_group_name_H-M   'P 1'
#
loop_
_entity.id
_entity.type
_entity.pdbx_description
1 polymer ?
#
loop_
_entity_poly.entity_id
_entity_poly.type
_entity_poly.pdbx_seq_one_letter_code
_entity_poly.pdbx_strand_id
1 'polypeptide(L)'
;MPHAADASAVDRLHEAHERILDQLSRVIVGQQAVIEELLISLFSRSHCLLEGVPGLAKTLLVSTLARSLDLSFSRIQFTPDLMPADIIGTDVLEEDRATGQRQTRFLEGPLFA
;
A
#
# COMPACT_ATOMS: atom_id res chain seq x y z
N MET A 1 -6.76 13.80 32.42
CA MET A 1 -7.95 14.08 31.60
C MET A 1 -7.52 14.31 30.14
N PRO A 2 -8.16 13.66 29.16
CA PRO A 2 -7.85 13.95 27.78
C PRO A 2 -8.23 15.39 27.43
N HIS A 3 -7.38 16.09 26.77
CA HIS A 3 -7.66 17.42 26.23
C HIS A 3 -8.81 17.36 25.22
N ALA A 4 -9.63 18.40 25.11
CA ALA A 4 -10.69 18.49 24.12
C ALA A 4 -10.19 18.28 22.68
N ALA A 5 -8.94 18.65 22.39
CA ALA A 5 -8.27 18.37 21.12
C ALA A 5 -8.07 16.87 20.87
N ASP A 6 -7.77 16.10 21.92
CA ASP A 6 -7.55 14.66 21.82
C ASP A 6 -8.88 13.92 21.58
N ALA A 7 -9.96 14.32 22.23
CA ALA A 7 -11.30 13.79 22.00
C ALA A 7 -11.75 14.05 20.56
N SER A 8 -11.51 15.26 20.01
CA SER A 8 -11.82 15.59 18.62
C SER A 8 -10.98 14.79 17.62
N ALA A 9 -9.72 14.48 17.94
CA ALA A 9 -8.88 13.64 17.11
C ALA A 9 -9.36 12.19 17.09
N VAL A 10 -9.80 11.65 18.22
CA VAL A 10 -10.38 10.30 18.34
C VAL A 10 -11.69 10.22 17.55
N ASP A 11 -12.56 11.22 17.64
CA ASP A 11 -13.83 11.26 16.91
C ASP A 11 -13.59 11.27 15.39
N ARG A 12 -12.63 12.07 14.92
CA ARG A 12 -12.26 12.10 13.49
C ARG A 12 -11.69 10.78 13.02
N LEU A 13 -10.89 10.12 13.85
CA LEU A 13 -10.34 8.80 13.54
C LEU A 13 -11.47 7.77 13.43
N HIS A 14 -12.43 7.80 14.32
CA HIS A 14 -13.58 6.91 14.31
C HIS A 14 -14.45 7.11 13.06
N GLU A 15 -14.74 8.35 12.70
CA GLU A 15 -15.48 8.67 11.46
C GLU A 15 -14.74 8.19 10.22
N ALA A 16 -13.43 8.40 10.16
CA ALA A 16 -12.61 7.93 9.05
C ALA A 16 -12.65 6.40 8.94
N HIS A 17 -12.54 5.71 10.06
CA HIS A 17 -12.62 4.25 10.14
C HIS A 17 -13.97 3.73 9.61
N GLU A 18 -15.08 4.32 10.02
CA GLU A 18 -16.41 3.93 9.56
C GLU A 18 -16.61 4.17 8.06
N ARG A 19 -16.11 5.29 7.54
CA ARG A 19 -16.18 5.58 6.10
C ARG A 19 -15.38 4.58 5.27
N ILE A 20 -14.20 4.22 5.74
CA ILE A 20 -13.35 3.23 5.07
C ILE A 20 -14.04 1.86 5.07
N LEU A 21 -14.58 1.43 6.19
CA LEU A 21 -15.31 0.18 6.31
C LEU A 21 -16.52 0.15 5.36
N ASP A 22 -17.28 1.23 5.27
CA ASP A 22 -18.43 1.34 4.37
C ASP A 22 -18.01 1.21 2.90
N GLN A 23 -16.95 1.89 2.49
CA GLN A 23 -16.42 1.82 1.13
C GLN A 23 -15.88 0.44 0.78
N LEU A 24 -15.15 -0.19 1.69
CA LEU A 24 -14.59 -1.53 1.49
C LEU A 24 -15.68 -2.60 1.43
N SER A 25 -16.75 -2.47 2.23
CA SER A 25 -17.85 -3.42 2.24
C SER A 25 -18.65 -3.44 0.93
N ARG A 26 -18.60 -2.39 0.13
CA ARG A 26 -19.22 -2.34 -1.20
C ARG A 26 -18.48 -3.18 -2.23
N VAL A 27 -17.19 -3.40 -2.05
CA VAL A 27 -16.33 -4.14 -2.99
C VAL A 27 -16.03 -5.53 -2.46
N ILE A 28 -15.86 -5.67 -1.15
CA ILE A 28 -15.41 -6.90 -0.49
C ILE A 28 -16.49 -7.34 0.49
N VAL A 29 -16.98 -8.56 0.28
CA VAL A 29 -18.03 -9.14 1.12
C VAL A 29 -17.41 -10.20 2.06
N GLY A 30 -17.75 -10.14 3.34
CA GLY A 30 -17.52 -11.23 4.29
C GLY A 30 -16.16 -11.29 4.98
N GLN A 31 -15.34 -10.21 4.96
CA GLN A 31 -14.02 -10.20 5.62
C GLN A 31 -13.84 -9.00 6.57
N GLN A 32 -14.86 -8.68 7.34
CA GLN A 32 -14.83 -7.52 8.24
C GLN A 32 -13.71 -7.58 9.28
N ALA A 33 -13.46 -8.73 9.88
CA ALA A 33 -12.41 -8.90 10.88
C ALA A 33 -11.01 -8.62 10.29
N VAL A 34 -10.76 -9.11 9.08
CA VAL A 34 -9.49 -8.87 8.37
C VAL A 34 -9.33 -7.39 8.02
N ILE A 35 -10.39 -6.76 7.58
CA ILE A 35 -10.40 -5.31 7.27
C ILE A 35 -10.08 -4.49 8.52
N GLU A 36 -10.68 -4.80 9.65
CA GLU A 36 -10.43 -4.12 10.92
C GLU A 36 -8.98 -4.26 11.38
N GLU A 37 -8.43 -5.47 11.34
CA GLU A 37 -7.03 -5.71 11.67
C GLU A 37 -6.06 -4.99 10.73
N LEU A 38 -6.38 -4.95 9.46
CA LEU A 38 -5.60 -4.23 8.46
C LEU A 38 -5.61 -2.71 8.72
N LEU A 39 -6.77 -2.15 9.07
CA LEU A 39 -6.90 -0.74 9.42
C LEU A 39 -6.15 -0.40 10.71
N ILE A 40 -6.17 -1.26 11.71
CA ILE A 40 -5.37 -1.10 12.93
C ILE A 40 -3.88 -1.02 12.60
N SER A 41 -3.38 -1.90 11.75
CA SER A 41 -1.99 -1.89 11.30
C SER A 41 -1.64 -0.61 10.56
N LEU A 42 -2.52 -0.14 9.70
CA LEU A 42 -2.33 1.08 8.93
C LEU A 42 -2.27 2.32 9.82
N PHE A 43 -3.23 2.49 10.73
CA PHE A 43 -3.28 3.65 11.63
C PHE A 43 -2.16 3.63 12.67
N SER A 44 -1.65 2.45 13.02
CA SER A 44 -0.50 2.28 13.90
C SER A 44 0.84 2.46 13.18
N ARG A 45 0.83 2.67 11.86
CA ARG A 45 2.03 2.74 11.01
C ARG A 45 2.92 1.52 11.16
N SER A 46 2.31 0.34 11.22
CA SER A 46 3.00 -0.92 11.38
C SER A 46 2.83 -1.81 10.14
N HIS A 47 3.43 -2.98 10.19
CA HIS A 47 3.35 -3.97 9.13
C HIS A 47 2.24 -4.99 9.44
N CYS A 48 1.72 -5.61 8.41
CA CYS A 48 0.69 -6.63 8.53
C CYS A 48 1.05 -7.85 7.68
N LEU A 49 0.92 -9.04 8.28
CA LEU A 49 1.04 -10.31 7.57
C LEU A 49 -0.36 -10.90 7.39
N LEU A 50 -0.77 -11.06 6.14
CA LEU A 50 -2.04 -11.68 5.78
C LEU A 50 -1.79 -13.10 5.26
N GLU A 51 -2.26 -14.09 6.01
CA GLU A 51 -2.21 -15.49 5.62
C GLU A 51 -3.58 -16.00 5.20
N GLY A 52 -3.62 -16.86 4.22
CA GLY A 52 -4.86 -17.50 3.79
C GLY A 52 -4.70 -18.27 2.49
N VAL A 53 -5.77 -18.94 2.09
CA VAL A 53 -5.82 -19.72 0.87
C VAL A 53 -5.68 -18.84 -0.36
N PRO A 54 -4.88 -19.21 -1.38
CA PRO A 54 -4.83 -18.49 -2.65
C PRO A 54 -6.22 -18.28 -3.26
N GLY A 55 -6.51 -17.09 -3.77
CA GLY A 55 -7.80 -16.75 -4.36
C GLY A 55 -8.78 -16.00 -3.44
N LEU A 56 -8.38 -15.66 -2.20
CA LEU A 56 -9.20 -14.90 -1.26
C LEU A 56 -9.07 -13.37 -1.44
N ALA A 57 -8.95 -12.88 -2.63
CA ALA A 57 -8.99 -11.44 -2.95
C ALA A 57 -8.12 -10.53 -2.05
N LYS A 58 -7.02 -11.03 -1.48
CA LYS A 58 -6.12 -10.25 -0.60
C LYS A 58 -5.55 -9.02 -1.29
N THR A 59 -5.12 -9.19 -2.53
CA THR A 59 -4.58 -8.08 -3.34
C THR A 59 -5.66 -7.06 -3.65
N LEU A 60 -6.88 -7.50 -3.94
CA LEU A 60 -8.01 -6.60 -4.16
C LEU A 60 -8.33 -5.81 -2.90
N LEU A 61 -8.30 -6.45 -1.73
CA LEU A 61 -8.52 -5.79 -0.44
C LEU A 61 -7.52 -4.65 -0.23
N VAL A 62 -6.23 -4.93 -0.37
CA VAL A 62 -5.16 -3.94 -0.14
C VAL A 62 -5.21 -2.83 -1.18
N SER A 63 -5.40 -3.14 -2.45
CA SER A 63 -5.49 -2.14 -3.51
C SER A 63 -6.73 -1.25 -3.36
N THR A 64 -7.85 -1.80 -2.95
CA THR A 64 -9.08 -1.04 -2.69
C THR A 64 -8.91 -0.12 -1.49
N LEU A 65 -8.25 -0.60 -0.44
CA LEU A 65 -7.92 0.21 0.73
C LEU A 65 -7.03 1.40 0.36
N ALA A 66 -6.00 1.17 -0.44
CA ALA A 66 -5.11 2.23 -0.90
C ALA A 66 -5.85 3.30 -1.72
N ARG A 67 -6.76 2.90 -2.60
CA ARG A 67 -7.62 3.84 -3.34
C ARG A 67 -8.54 4.65 -2.44
N SER A 68 -9.14 3.99 -1.45
CA SER A 68 -10.06 4.65 -0.51
C SER A 68 -9.37 5.72 0.32
N LEU A 69 -8.07 5.60 0.54
CA LEU A 69 -7.25 6.52 1.30
C LEU A 69 -6.43 7.48 0.43
N ASP A 70 -6.59 7.41 -0.88
CA ASP A 70 -5.77 8.17 -1.84
C ASP A 70 -4.27 7.98 -1.64
N LEU A 71 -3.89 6.74 -1.36
CA LEU A 71 -2.49 6.33 -1.17
C LEU A 71 -1.94 5.67 -2.43
N SER A 72 -0.64 5.79 -2.62
CA SER A 72 0.05 5.04 -3.66
C SER A 72 0.07 3.55 -3.32
N PHE A 73 -0.01 2.73 -4.34
CA PHE A 73 0.00 1.28 -4.21
C PHE A 73 0.98 0.67 -5.20
N SER A 74 1.80 -0.25 -4.72
CA SER A 74 2.67 -1.05 -5.57
C SER A 74 2.70 -2.48 -5.07
N ARG A 75 2.81 -3.43 -6.00
CA ARG A 75 2.80 -4.85 -5.72
C ARG A 75 4.13 -5.49 -6.13
N ILE A 76 4.68 -6.29 -5.24
CA ILE A 76 5.84 -7.14 -5.52
C ILE A 76 5.39 -8.58 -5.39
N GLN A 77 5.48 -9.34 -6.49
CA GLN A 77 5.17 -10.75 -6.48
C GLN A 77 6.48 -11.55 -6.43
N PHE A 78 6.64 -12.33 -5.37
CA PHE A 78 7.81 -13.17 -5.19
C PHE A 78 7.68 -14.44 -6.03
N THR A 79 8.56 -14.58 -6.98
CA THR A 79 8.70 -15.75 -7.85
C THR A 79 10.10 -16.34 -7.67
N PRO A 80 10.34 -17.63 -8.04
CA PRO A 80 11.67 -18.24 -7.88
C PRO A 80 12.80 -17.53 -8.62
N ASP A 81 12.48 -16.80 -9.68
CA ASP A 81 13.41 -16.04 -10.51
C ASP A 81 13.47 -14.53 -10.17
N LEU A 82 12.82 -14.11 -9.09
CA LEU A 82 12.85 -12.72 -8.65
C LEU A 82 14.26 -12.29 -8.26
N MET A 83 14.71 -11.19 -8.85
CA MET A 83 16.00 -10.59 -8.57
C MET A 83 15.85 -9.33 -7.70
N PRO A 84 16.87 -8.96 -6.90
CA PRO A 84 16.83 -7.70 -6.13
C PRO A 84 16.54 -6.47 -6.98
N ALA A 85 17.02 -6.42 -8.21
CA ALA A 85 16.76 -5.33 -9.15
C ALA A 85 15.27 -5.19 -9.51
N ASP A 86 14.50 -6.27 -9.47
CA ASP A 86 13.05 -6.25 -9.72
C ASP A 86 12.29 -5.57 -8.59
N ILE A 87 12.86 -5.48 -7.41
CA ILE A 87 12.27 -4.87 -6.21
C ILE A 87 12.71 -3.41 -6.07
N ILE A 88 14.00 -3.18 -6.07
CA ILE A 88 14.62 -1.89 -5.75
C ILE A 88 14.68 -1.00 -7.00
N GLY A 89 14.90 -1.59 -8.15
CA GLY A 89 15.17 -0.87 -9.38
C GLY A 89 16.59 -1.11 -9.88
N THR A 90 16.91 -0.48 -10.97
CA THR A 90 18.19 -0.68 -11.64
C THR A 90 18.69 0.61 -12.28
N ASP A 91 20.01 0.70 -12.42
CA ASP A 91 20.65 1.77 -13.18
C ASP A 91 20.56 1.48 -14.68
N VAL A 92 20.12 2.45 -15.45
CA VAL A 92 20.04 2.37 -16.90
C VAL A 92 20.98 3.38 -17.52
N LEU A 93 21.75 2.96 -18.53
CA LEU A 93 22.59 3.83 -19.32
C LEU A 93 21.73 4.47 -20.43
N GLU A 94 21.58 5.79 -20.33
CA GLU A 94 20.97 6.59 -21.38
C GLU A 94 22.07 7.31 -22.17
N GLU A 95 22.04 7.15 -23.49
CA GLU A 95 22.90 7.89 -24.42
C GLU A 95 22.15 9.09 -24.98
N ASP A 96 22.67 10.29 -24.72
CA ASP A 96 22.14 11.50 -25.34
C ASP A 96 22.62 11.55 -26.80
N ARG A 97 21.71 11.37 -27.74
CA ARG A 97 22.00 11.38 -29.16
C ARG A 97 22.49 12.72 -29.69
N ALA A 98 22.18 13.81 -28.98
CA ALA A 98 22.59 15.15 -29.36
C ALA A 98 24.03 15.46 -28.97
N THR A 99 24.49 14.96 -27.82
CA THR A 99 25.83 15.25 -27.26
C THR A 99 26.75 14.04 -27.26
N GLY A 100 26.24 12.83 -27.47
CA GLY A 100 26.98 11.58 -27.38
C GLY A 100 27.40 11.20 -25.96
N GLN A 101 26.92 11.94 -24.94
CA GLN A 101 27.22 11.67 -23.55
C GLN A 101 26.32 10.55 -23.02
N ARG A 102 26.96 9.63 -22.28
CA ARG A 102 26.25 8.57 -21.57
C ARG A 102 25.96 9.03 -20.15
N GLN A 103 24.69 8.99 -19.76
CA GLN A 103 24.25 9.28 -18.41
C GLN A 103 23.66 8.03 -17.78
N THR A 104 23.99 7.78 -16.52
CA THR A 104 23.38 6.72 -15.73
C THR A 104 22.15 7.27 -15.04
N ARG A 105 21.00 6.65 -15.29
CA ARG A 105 19.74 6.99 -14.64
C ARG A 105 19.26 5.81 -13.82
N PHE A 106 18.88 6.07 -12.56
CA PHE A 106 18.25 5.07 -11.71
C PHE A 106 16.76 4.99 -12.00
N LEU A 107 16.28 3.79 -12.38
CA LEU A 107 14.86 3.50 -12.50
C LEU A 107 14.37 2.87 -11.21
N GLU A 108 13.47 3.57 -10.52
CA GLU A 108 12.88 3.10 -9.28
C GLU A 108 12.02 1.86 -9.50
N GLY A 109 12.23 0.85 -8.67
CA GLY A 109 11.38 -0.33 -8.63
C GLY A 109 10.12 -0.14 -7.77
N PRO A 110 9.29 -1.17 -7.64
CA PRO A 110 8.02 -1.10 -6.89
C PRO A 110 8.19 -0.82 -5.39
N LEU A 111 9.39 -0.98 -4.84
CA LEU A 111 9.66 -0.65 -3.45
C LEU A 111 9.41 0.84 -3.13
N PHE A 112 9.59 1.71 -4.11
CA PHE A 112 9.43 3.15 -3.96
C PHE A 112 8.02 3.65 -4.31
N ALA A 113 7.03 2.89 -3.96
CA ALA A 113 5.65 3.27 -4.22
C ALA A 113 5.22 4.55 -3.49
#